data_f07bad2ad64471574ed0befb27849cf0
#
_entry.id   f07bad2ad64471574ed0befb27849cf0
#
_cell.length_a   1.000
_cell.length_b   1.000
_cell.length_c   1.000
_cell.angle_alpha   90.00
_cell.angle_beta   90.00
_cell.angle_gamma   90.00
#
_symmetry.space_group_name_H-M   'P 1'
#
loop_
_entity.id
_entity.type
_entity.pdbx_description
1 polymer ?
#
loop_
_entity_poly.entity_id
_entity_poly.type
_entity_poly.pdbx_seq_one_letter_code
_entity_poly.pdbx_strand_id
1 'polypeptide(L)'
;MKVRSLFISDCHIGSDYCNHEKLLKLLSEVECEYLYIVGDFIDGWILSRKFKWHSNYNTILQKILRMSRKGTQVYYVWGNHDDFIEPFTDMYFGDNIQVVRETTHTTLKNERILIIHGDQFDGLVTKNKWIQHIGSVIYDYSLSVNKLFRIFKFSFSNFLKQKAKEAVKYIGNYEATVVNYCKNSVHDSILCGHIHKPECTIIDGINYYNCGSFIVGENTSYIIETLDGEIKLIKL
;
A
#
# COMPACT_ATOMS: atom_id res chain seq x y z
N MET A 1 4.12 20.34 -6.02
CA MET A 1 3.58 19.61 -7.20
C MET A 1 2.06 19.65 -7.12
N LYS A 2 1.37 19.98 -8.24
CA LYS A 2 -0.10 19.98 -8.28
C LYS A 2 -0.58 18.82 -9.15
N VAL A 3 -1.46 17.99 -8.63
CA VAL A 3 -2.02 16.79 -9.27
C VAL A 3 -3.52 16.73 -9.02
N ARG A 4 -4.26 15.93 -9.76
CA ARG A 4 -5.68 15.70 -9.47
C ARG A 4 -5.83 14.72 -8.30
N SER A 5 -5.16 13.57 -8.37
CA SER A 5 -5.26 12.55 -7.34
C SER A 5 -3.87 12.05 -6.92
N LEU A 6 -3.73 11.76 -5.63
CA LEU A 6 -2.56 11.11 -5.04
C LEU A 6 -3.01 9.80 -4.39
N PHE A 7 -2.29 8.70 -4.70
CA PHE A 7 -2.51 7.37 -4.13
C PHE A 7 -1.23 6.92 -3.44
N ILE A 8 -1.31 6.67 -2.15
CA ILE A 8 -0.22 6.14 -1.30
C ILE A 8 -0.69 4.88 -0.59
N SER A 9 0.20 3.95 -0.34
CA SER A 9 -0.10 2.67 0.32
C SER A 9 1.04 2.23 1.21
N ASP A 10 0.77 1.31 2.13
CA ASP A 10 1.78 0.56 2.89
C ASP A 10 2.81 1.48 3.55
N CYS A 11 2.32 2.48 4.30
CA CYS A 11 3.16 3.45 5.01
C CYS A 11 3.66 2.90 6.34
N HIS A 12 2.91 2.00 6.98
CA HIS A 12 3.21 1.34 8.25
C HIS A 12 3.70 2.30 9.34
N ILE A 13 2.96 3.40 9.55
CA ILE A 13 3.24 4.36 10.63
C ILE A 13 3.17 3.63 11.97
N GLY A 14 4.22 3.78 12.79
CA GLY A 14 4.39 3.03 14.04
C GLY A 14 5.45 1.94 13.93
N SER A 15 5.82 1.54 12.71
CA SER A 15 6.94 0.64 12.44
C SER A 15 8.28 1.38 12.39
N ASP A 16 9.36 0.74 12.85
CA ASP A 16 10.73 1.23 12.67
C ASP A 16 11.15 1.28 11.18
N TYR A 17 10.39 0.62 10.31
CA TYR A 17 10.63 0.59 8.86
C TYR A 17 9.89 1.65 8.08
N CYS A 18 8.97 2.40 8.70
CA CYS A 18 8.25 3.48 8.04
C CYS A 18 9.21 4.57 7.53
N ASN A 19 9.19 4.84 6.23
CA ASN A 19 9.95 5.94 5.64
C ASN A 19 9.19 7.27 5.81
N HIS A 20 9.03 7.67 7.07
CA HIS A 20 8.24 8.85 7.45
C HIS A 20 8.82 10.17 6.89
N GLU A 21 10.13 10.24 6.60
CA GLU A 21 10.74 11.44 6.03
C GLU A 21 10.30 11.66 4.58
N LYS A 22 10.35 10.60 3.75
CA LYS A 22 9.87 10.67 2.37
C LYS A 22 8.37 10.93 2.30
N LEU A 23 7.58 10.28 3.18
CA LEU A 23 6.14 10.49 3.26
C LEU A 23 5.81 11.93 3.64
N LEU A 24 6.46 12.47 4.66
CA LEU A 24 6.28 13.85 5.11
C LEU A 24 6.68 14.86 4.03
N LYS A 25 7.79 14.61 3.33
CA LYS A 25 8.22 15.43 2.21
C LYS A 25 7.16 15.45 1.11
N LEU A 26 6.69 14.28 0.66
CA LEU A 26 5.64 14.16 -0.36
C LEU A 26 4.39 14.97 0.03
N LEU A 27 3.83 14.71 1.23
CA LEU A 27 2.63 15.40 1.71
C LEU A 27 2.82 16.91 1.94
N SER A 28 4.07 17.37 2.04
CA SER A 28 4.38 18.80 2.16
C SER A 28 4.46 19.51 0.82
N GLU A 29 4.79 18.79 -0.26
CA GLU A 29 5.05 19.33 -1.58
C GLU A 29 3.88 19.12 -2.55
N VAL A 30 2.91 18.26 -2.21
CA VAL A 30 1.78 17.92 -3.07
C VAL A 30 0.54 18.73 -2.72
N GLU A 31 -0.18 19.16 -3.76
CA GLU A 31 -1.55 19.66 -3.71
C GLU A 31 -2.41 18.79 -4.63
N CYS A 32 -3.53 18.27 -4.12
CA CYS A 32 -4.41 17.39 -4.86
C CYS A 32 -5.88 17.59 -4.50
N GLU A 33 -6.77 17.25 -5.43
CA GLU A 33 -8.23 17.22 -5.18
C GLU A 33 -8.60 15.98 -4.37
N TYR A 34 -7.96 14.83 -4.66
CA TYR A 34 -8.21 13.55 -4.02
C TYR A 34 -6.93 12.97 -3.44
N LEU A 35 -7.00 12.52 -2.18
CA LEU A 35 -5.96 11.73 -1.53
C LEU A 35 -6.53 10.36 -1.17
N TYR A 36 -5.96 9.31 -1.74
CA TYR A 36 -6.28 7.93 -1.39
C TYR A 36 -5.15 7.33 -0.56
N ILE A 37 -5.48 6.92 0.66
CA ILE A 37 -4.62 6.14 1.54
C ILE A 37 -5.07 4.69 1.37
N VAL A 38 -4.29 3.89 0.65
CA VAL A 38 -4.70 2.59 0.11
C VAL A 38 -4.21 1.45 1.02
N GLY A 39 -4.60 1.51 2.28
CA GLY A 39 -4.36 0.51 3.31
C GLY A 39 -2.97 0.53 3.94
N ASP A 40 -2.89 -0.12 5.09
CA ASP A 40 -1.67 -0.31 5.89
C ASP A 40 -0.94 1.01 6.16
N PHE A 41 -1.73 2.04 6.46
CA PHE A 41 -1.19 3.36 6.76
C PHE A 41 -0.64 3.43 8.18
N ILE A 42 -1.40 2.91 9.16
CA ILE A 42 -0.98 2.79 10.56
C ILE A 42 -0.79 1.32 10.89
N ASP A 43 0.39 0.95 11.37
CA ASP A 43 0.66 -0.43 11.77
C ASP A 43 0.14 -0.73 13.18
N GLY A 44 -1.15 -1.05 13.27
CA GLY A 44 -1.80 -1.41 14.54
C GLY A 44 -1.23 -2.68 15.15
N TRP A 45 -0.73 -3.62 14.34
CA TRP A 45 -0.14 -4.86 14.84
C TRP A 45 1.18 -4.63 15.58
N ILE A 46 2.04 -3.76 15.04
CA ILE A 46 3.30 -3.39 15.73
C ILE A 46 3.00 -2.52 16.94
N LEU A 47 2.14 -1.50 16.80
CA LEU A 47 1.80 -0.58 17.89
C LEU A 47 1.14 -1.29 19.09
N SER A 48 0.33 -2.33 18.86
CA SER A 48 -0.29 -3.12 19.93
C SER A 48 0.72 -3.96 20.75
N ARG A 49 1.85 -4.35 20.12
CA ARG A 49 2.91 -5.15 20.78
C ARG A 49 3.94 -4.26 21.45
N LYS A 50 4.37 -3.19 20.77
CA LYS A 50 5.37 -2.24 21.25
C LYS A 50 5.01 -0.86 20.74
N PHE A 51 4.35 -0.09 21.59
CA PHE A 51 3.99 1.26 21.23
C PHE A 51 5.24 2.14 21.09
N LYS A 52 5.50 2.60 19.87
CA LYS A 52 6.53 3.57 19.52
C LYS A 52 5.95 4.58 18.54
N TRP A 53 5.90 5.83 18.94
CA TRP A 53 5.30 6.89 18.15
C TRP A 53 6.30 8.01 17.91
N HIS A 54 6.75 8.15 16.66
CA HIS A 54 7.69 9.19 16.26
C HIS A 54 6.99 10.54 16.11
N SER A 55 7.63 11.65 16.47
CA SER A 55 7.04 13.00 16.38
C SER A 55 6.62 13.38 14.95
N ASN A 56 7.33 12.91 13.94
CA ASN A 56 6.97 13.12 12.54
C ASN A 56 5.61 12.53 12.17
N TYR A 57 5.15 11.47 12.84
CA TYR A 57 3.82 10.89 12.61
C TYR A 57 2.72 11.88 12.93
N ASN A 58 2.85 12.66 14.01
CA ASN A 58 1.91 13.76 14.30
C ASN A 58 1.88 14.77 13.17
N THR A 59 3.04 15.12 12.60
CA THR A 59 3.13 16.08 11.51
C THR A 59 2.49 15.53 10.24
N ILE A 60 2.65 14.23 9.94
CA ILE A 60 2.00 13.55 8.82
C ILE A 60 0.47 13.62 8.96
N LEU A 61 -0.06 13.24 10.14
CA LEU A 61 -1.50 13.31 10.40
C LEU A 61 -2.03 14.74 10.28
N GLN A 62 -1.31 15.73 10.85
CA GLN A 62 -1.67 17.14 10.74
C GLN A 62 -1.69 17.62 9.28
N LYS A 63 -0.76 17.14 8.44
CA LYS A 63 -0.73 17.47 7.01
C LYS A 63 -1.99 16.95 6.31
N ILE A 64 -2.38 15.70 6.54
CA ILE A 64 -3.58 15.10 5.95
C ILE A 64 -4.84 15.86 6.41
N LEU A 65 -4.96 16.13 7.71
CA LEU A 65 -6.07 16.93 8.25
C LEU A 65 -6.11 18.34 7.65
N ARG A 66 -4.93 18.96 7.44
CA ARG A 66 -4.85 20.27 6.80
C ARG A 66 -5.24 20.23 5.33
N MET A 67 -4.85 19.17 4.59
CA MET A 67 -5.27 18.98 3.19
C MET A 67 -6.79 18.86 3.11
N SER A 68 -7.39 18.03 3.95
CA SER A 68 -8.85 17.88 4.05
C SER A 68 -9.54 19.22 4.33
N ARG A 69 -9.07 20.00 5.31
CA ARG A 69 -9.61 21.33 5.62
C ARG A 69 -9.48 22.34 4.48
N LYS A 70 -8.57 22.11 3.53
CA LYS A 70 -8.39 22.93 2.32
C LYS A 70 -9.23 22.43 1.15
N GLY A 71 -10.05 21.41 1.33
CA GLY A 71 -10.97 20.88 0.34
C GLY A 71 -10.52 19.58 -0.35
N THR A 72 -9.33 19.04 -0.03
CA THR A 72 -8.92 17.71 -0.53
C THR A 72 -9.88 16.64 0.01
N GLN A 73 -10.48 15.84 -0.87
CA GLN A 73 -11.24 14.66 -0.49
C GLN A 73 -10.27 13.54 -0.13
N VAL A 74 -10.34 13.04 1.09
CA VAL A 74 -9.45 11.98 1.59
C VAL A 74 -10.24 10.70 1.77
N TYR A 75 -9.80 9.63 1.13
CA TYR A 75 -10.32 8.29 1.31
C TYR A 75 -9.30 7.44 2.05
N TYR A 76 -9.66 6.99 3.23
CA TYR A 76 -8.89 6.04 4.00
C TYR A 76 -9.43 4.63 3.72
N VAL A 77 -8.82 3.95 2.75
CA VAL A 77 -9.08 2.54 2.48
C VAL A 77 -8.25 1.75 3.48
N TRP A 78 -8.88 1.01 4.39
CA TRP A 78 -8.13 0.29 5.41
C TRP A 78 -7.63 -1.09 4.91
N GLY A 79 -6.45 -1.50 5.41
CA GLY A 79 -5.82 -2.78 5.16
C GLY A 79 -5.79 -3.67 6.41
N ASN A 80 -5.05 -4.78 6.33
CA ASN A 80 -4.99 -5.74 7.43
C ASN A 80 -4.16 -5.25 8.63
N HIS A 81 -3.21 -4.34 8.44
CA HIS A 81 -2.45 -3.76 9.57
C HIS A 81 -3.18 -2.64 10.29
N ASP A 82 -4.15 -2.03 9.64
CA ASP A 82 -4.99 -0.99 10.23
C ASP A 82 -6.47 -1.42 10.36
N ASP A 83 -6.73 -2.71 10.52
CA ASP A 83 -8.05 -3.33 10.73
C ASP A 83 -8.78 -2.81 11.99
N PHE A 84 -8.06 -2.22 12.96
CA PHE A 84 -8.66 -1.57 14.13
C PHE A 84 -9.61 -0.42 13.75
N ILE A 85 -9.53 0.12 12.52
CA ILE A 85 -10.43 1.16 12.01
C ILE A 85 -11.69 0.60 11.34
N GLU A 86 -11.78 -0.72 11.13
CA GLU A 86 -12.94 -1.40 10.49
C GLU A 86 -14.29 -0.98 11.07
N PRO A 87 -14.48 -0.82 12.42
CA PRO A 87 -15.76 -0.40 12.98
C PRO A 87 -16.24 0.98 12.52
N PHE A 88 -15.36 1.77 11.91
CA PHE A 88 -15.64 3.11 11.39
C PHE A 88 -15.83 3.13 9.87
N THR A 89 -15.93 1.95 9.23
CA THR A 89 -16.19 1.86 7.78
C THR A 89 -17.46 2.60 7.42
N ASP A 90 -17.42 3.32 6.30
CA ASP A 90 -18.44 4.21 5.76
C ASP A 90 -18.71 5.48 6.60
N MET A 91 -17.93 5.72 7.65
CA MET A 91 -18.03 6.94 8.44
C MET A 91 -17.16 8.07 7.87
N TYR A 92 -17.58 9.30 8.18
CA TYR A 92 -16.87 10.51 7.82
C TYR A 92 -16.24 11.15 9.06
N PHE A 93 -14.98 11.56 8.92
CA PHE A 93 -14.27 12.40 9.90
C PHE A 93 -14.20 13.83 9.34
N GLY A 94 -15.10 14.68 9.82
CA GLY A 94 -15.38 15.97 9.19
C GLY A 94 -16.09 15.79 7.83
N ASP A 95 -15.93 16.79 6.95
CA ASP A 95 -16.69 16.83 5.68
C ASP A 95 -15.97 16.07 4.54
N ASN A 96 -14.65 15.85 4.66
CA ASN A 96 -13.81 15.45 3.54
C ASN A 96 -12.92 14.23 3.82
N ILE A 97 -13.07 13.52 4.94
CA ILE A 97 -12.32 12.28 5.21
C ILE A 97 -13.30 11.14 5.37
N GLN A 98 -13.27 10.18 4.48
CA GLN A 98 -14.10 8.99 4.54
C GLN A 98 -13.26 7.74 4.78
N VAL A 99 -13.70 6.88 5.71
CA VAL A 99 -13.13 5.55 5.93
C VAL A 99 -13.91 4.55 5.10
N VAL A 100 -13.22 3.76 4.30
CA VAL A 100 -13.85 2.77 3.41
C VAL A 100 -13.04 1.48 3.35
N ARG A 101 -13.67 0.38 2.98
CA ARG A 101 -12.96 -0.87 2.65
C ARG A 101 -12.52 -0.90 1.20
N GLU A 102 -13.34 -0.34 0.33
CA GLU A 102 -13.09 -0.16 -1.10
C GLU A 102 -13.80 1.09 -1.60
N THR A 103 -13.34 1.66 -2.70
CA THR A 103 -14.00 2.80 -3.32
C THR A 103 -13.71 2.83 -4.82
N THR A 104 -14.45 3.68 -5.54
CA THR A 104 -14.25 3.91 -6.98
C THR A 104 -13.70 5.31 -7.21
N HIS A 105 -12.61 5.40 -7.95
CA HIS A 105 -12.14 6.66 -8.51
C HIS A 105 -12.50 6.74 -10.00
N THR A 106 -13.10 7.84 -10.42
CA THR A 106 -13.32 8.11 -11.83
C THR A 106 -12.32 9.15 -12.31
N THR A 107 -11.45 8.76 -13.23
CA THR A 107 -10.43 9.64 -13.78
C THR A 107 -11.04 10.72 -14.69
N LEU A 108 -10.27 11.76 -15.04
CA LEU A 108 -10.69 12.76 -16.04
C LEU A 108 -10.97 12.16 -17.42
N LYS A 109 -10.43 10.98 -17.71
CA LYS A 109 -10.69 10.23 -18.93
C LYS A 109 -11.86 9.26 -18.83
N ASN A 110 -12.67 9.37 -17.75
CA ASN A 110 -13.81 8.52 -17.44
C ASN A 110 -13.47 7.03 -17.19
N GLU A 111 -12.21 6.68 -16.94
CA GLU A 111 -11.81 5.36 -16.47
C GLU A 111 -12.26 5.19 -15.01
N ARG A 112 -12.95 4.08 -14.73
CA ARG A 112 -13.41 3.73 -13.38
C ARG A 112 -12.41 2.80 -12.74
N ILE A 113 -11.64 3.31 -11.78
CA ILE A 113 -10.63 2.57 -11.04
C ILE A 113 -11.23 2.06 -9.73
N LEU A 114 -11.26 0.75 -9.53
CA LEU A 114 -11.54 0.15 -8.23
C LEU A 114 -10.31 0.34 -7.34
N ILE A 115 -10.50 0.93 -6.16
CA ILE A 115 -9.43 1.14 -5.18
C ILE A 115 -9.69 0.26 -3.98
N ILE A 116 -8.77 -0.63 -3.69
CA ILE A 116 -8.79 -1.58 -2.57
C ILE A 116 -7.38 -1.72 -1.99
N HIS A 117 -7.24 -2.20 -0.75
CA HIS A 117 -5.90 -2.55 -0.26
C HIS A 117 -5.39 -3.84 -0.92
N GLY A 118 -6.20 -4.90 -0.88
CA GLY A 118 -5.90 -6.16 -1.57
C GLY A 118 -5.62 -7.35 -0.66
N ASP A 119 -5.52 -7.17 0.64
CA ASP A 119 -5.32 -8.22 1.66
C ASP A 119 -6.44 -9.28 1.66
N GLN A 120 -7.66 -8.90 1.24
CA GLN A 120 -8.80 -9.82 1.14
C GLN A 120 -8.55 -11.00 0.18
N PHE A 121 -7.57 -10.90 -0.71
CA PHE A 121 -7.25 -11.98 -1.66
C PHE A 121 -6.25 -13.00 -1.14
N ASP A 122 -5.58 -12.75 -0.02
CA ASP A 122 -4.59 -13.65 0.55
C ASP A 122 -5.13 -15.06 0.80
N GLY A 123 -6.35 -15.15 1.33
CA GLY A 123 -7.02 -16.43 1.58
C GLY A 123 -7.34 -17.23 0.31
N LEU A 124 -7.46 -16.58 -0.84
CA LEU A 124 -7.70 -17.20 -2.14
C LEU A 124 -6.41 -17.64 -2.82
N VAL A 125 -5.32 -16.94 -2.55
CA VAL A 125 -4.00 -17.18 -3.16
C VAL A 125 -3.21 -18.24 -2.39
N THR A 126 -3.38 -18.31 -1.08
CA THR A 126 -2.65 -19.25 -0.22
C THR A 126 -3.57 -19.99 0.73
N LYS A 127 -3.48 -21.33 0.72
CA LYS A 127 -4.15 -22.18 1.74
C LYS A 127 -3.47 -22.09 3.13
N ASN A 128 -2.34 -21.41 3.25
CA ASN A 128 -1.49 -21.38 4.45
C ASN A 128 -1.46 -19.96 5.05
N LYS A 129 -2.25 -19.74 6.08
CA LYS A 129 -2.33 -18.47 6.84
C LYS A 129 -0.98 -17.95 7.40
N TRP A 130 0.06 -18.79 7.47
CA TRP A 130 1.37 -18.40 8.02
C TRP A 130 2.24 -17.63 7.00
N ILE A 131 1.89 -17.61 5.71
CA ILE A 131 2.62 -16.85 4.68
C ILE A 131 2.37 -15.34 4.84
N GLN A 132 1.22 -14.94 5.42
CA GLN A 132 0.89 -13.55 5.77
C GLN A 132 1.90 -12.95 6.77
N HIS A 133 2.48 -13.78 7.66
CA HIS A 133 3.51 -13.35 8.61
C HIS A 133 4.95 -13.42 8.08
N ILE A 134 5.18 -14.04 6.93
CA ILE A 134 6.54 -14.26 6.43
C ILE A 134 7.15 -12.98 5.86
N GLY A 135 6.39 -12.10 5.23
CA GLY A 135 6.91 -10.85 4.68
C GLY A 135 7.61 -10.01 5.74
N SER A 136 6.94 -9.76 6.86
CA SER A 136 7.51 -8.98 7.98
C SER A 136 8.62 -9.71 8.71
N VAL A 137 8.49 -11.04 8.92
CA VAL A 137 9.48 -11.84 9.68
C VAL A 137 10.74 -12.14 8.87
N ILE A 138 10.63 -12.36 7.55
CA ILE A 138 11.83 -12.56 6.70
C ILE A 138 12.63 -11.25 6.60
N TYR A 139 11.97 -10.11 6.55
CA TYR A 139 12.64 -8.82 6.52
C TYR A 139 13.37 -8.54 7.84
N ASP A 140 12.71 -8.74 8.98
CA ASP A 140 13.31 -8.57 10.31
C ASP A 140 14.50 -9.52 10.54
N TYR A 141 14.40 -10.75 10.05
CA TYR A 141 15.46 -11.75 10.19
C TYR A 141 16.61 -11.53 9.19
N SER A 142 16.35 -11.01 7.99
CA SER A 142 17.41 -10.83 6.97
C SER A 142 18.42 -9.76 7.38
N LEU A 143 18.02 -8.74 8.11
CA LEU A 143 18.91 -7.71 8.62
C LEU A 143 19.74 -8.17 9.82
N SER A 144 19.17 -9.02 10.69
CA SER A 144 19.86 -9.55 11.87
C SER A 144 20.81 -10.70 11.55
N VAL A 145 20.53 -11.42 10.49
CA VAL A 145 21.20 -12.68 10.12
C VAL A 145 22.38 -12.51 9.18
N ASN A 146 22.52 -11.38 8.50
CA ASN A 146 23.69 -11.10 7.65
C ASN A 146 25.04 -11.20 8.41
N LYS A 147 25.03 -11.13 9.74
CA LYS A 147 26.21 -11.29 10.58
C LYS A 147 26.56 -12.74 10.90
N LEU A 148 25.56 -13.65 10.92
CA LEU A 148 25.76 -15.08 11.26
C LEU A 148 26.00 -15.98 10.03
N PHE A 149 25.55 -15.60 8.84
CA PHE A 149 25.55 -16.46 7.64
C PHE A 149 26.88 -16.59 6.89
N ARG A 150 27.93 -15.97 7.39
CA ARG A 150 29.29 -16.20 6.85
C ARG A 150 29.80 -17.65 7.00
N ILE A 151 29.10 -18.48 7.76
CA ILE A 151 29.59 -19.81 8.18
C ILE A 151 28.90 -21.00 7.44
N PHE A 152 27.71 -20.80 6.82
CA PHE A 152 26.94 -21.89 6.18
C PHE A 152 26.74 -21.68 4.66
N LYS A 153 27.79 -21.90 3.86
CA LYS A 153 27.84 -21.55 2.44
C LYS A 153 27.03 -22.42 1.46
N PHE A 154 26.50 -23.59 1.80
CA PHE A 154 26.06 -24.56 0.76
C PHE A 154 24.56 -24.89 0.74
N SER A 155 23.84 -24.82 1.84
CA SER A 155 22.37 -25.14 1.89
C SER A 155 21.49 -23.91 1.66
N PHE A 156 22.02 -22.71 1.87
CA PHE A 156 21.28 -21.45 1.87
C PHE A 156 20.88 -20.97 0.47
N SER A 157 21.72 -21.19 -0.53
CA SER A 157 21.44 -20.76 -1.91
C SER A 157 20.21 -21.47 -2.51
N ASN A 158 20.01 -22.76 -2.22
CA ASN A 158 18.85 -23.51 -2.70
C ASN A 158 17.57 -23.10 -1.96
N PHE A 159 17.67 -22.86 -0.65
CA PHE A 159 16.56 -22.35 0.15
C PHE A 159 16.11 -20.95 -0.34
N LEU A 160 17.05 -20.02 -0.58
CA LEU A 160 16.75 -18.70 -1.14
C LEU A 160 16.13 -18.79 -2.53
N LYS A 161 16.63 -19.65 -3.41
CA LYS A 161 16.05 -19.86 -4.74
C LYS A 161 14.62 -20.40 -4.67
N GLN A 162 14.36 -21.32 -3.75
CA GLN A 162 13.02 -21.86 -3.53
C GLN A 162 12.09 -20.77 -3.01
N LYS A 163 12.51 -19.99 -2.01
CA LYS A 163 11.72 -18.87 -1.47
C LYS A 163 11.45 -17.77 -2.51
N ALA A 164 12.43 -17.44 -3.34
CA ALA A 164 12.23 -16.51 -4.43
C ALA A 164 11.20 -17.03 -5.45
N LYS A 165 11.25 -18.33 -5.81
CA LYS A 165 10.23 -18.94 -6.69
C LYS A 165 8.83 -18.93 -6.07
N GLU A 166 8.72 -19.22 -4.77
CA GLU A 166 7.45 -19.16 -4.04
C GLU A 166 6.90 -17.74 -4.01
N ALA A 167 7.74 -16.73 -3.78
CA ALA A 167 7.36 -15.31 -3.80
C ALA A 167 6.89 -14.87 -5.20
N VAL A 168 7.62 -15.21 -6.25
CA VAL A 168 7.22 -14.90 -7.64
C VAL A 168 5.89 -15.55 -7.99
N LYS A 169 5.69 -16.81 -7.59
CA LYS A 169 4.41 -17.52 -7.81
C LYS A 169 3.27 -16.89 -7.02
N TYR A 170 3.53 -16.48 -5.77
CA TYR A 170 2.54 -15.79 -4.94
C TYR A 170 2.11 -14.48 -5.60
N ILE A 171 3.06 -13.63 -6.00
CA ILE A 171 2.80 -12.36 -6.67
C ILE A 171 1.96 -12.57 -7.94
N GLY A 172 2.36 -13.48 -8.84
CA GLY A 172 1.61 -13.74 -10.06
C GLY A 172 0.21 -14.26 -9.82
N ASN A 173 0.01 -15.13 -8.82
CA ASN A 173 -1.32 -15.60 -8.43
C ASN A 173 -2.16 -14.48 -7.81
N TYR A 174 -1.55 -13.61 -7.00
CA TYR A 174 -2.21 -12.45 -6.41
C TYR A 174 -2.71 -11.50 -7.50
N GLU A 175 -1.83 -11.08 -8.39
CA GLU A 175 -2.15 -10.17 -9.50
C GLU A 175 -3.29 -10.74 -10.36
N ALA A 176 -3.22 -12.02 -10.74
CA ALA A 176 -4.27 -12.68 -11.49
C ALA A 176 -5.62 -12.72 -10.74
N THR A 177 -5.59 -12.96 -9.42
CA THR A 177 -6.80 -12.99 -8.58
C THR A 177 -7.44 -11.60 -8.48
N VAL A 178 -6.64 -10.57 -8.24
CA VAL A 178 -7.06 -9.16 -8.15
C VAL A 178 -7.66 -8.69 -9.48
N VAL A 179 -6.99 -8.98 -10.59
CA VAL A 179 -7.48 -8.64 -11.94
C VAL A 179 -8.77 -9.38 -12.27
N ASN A 180 -8.88 -10.66 -11.93
CA ASN A 180 -10.11 -11.42 -12.15
C ASN A 180 -11.28 -10.87 -11.32
N TYR A 181 -11.02 -10.40 -10.11
CA TYR A 181 -12.03 -9.70 -9.30
C TYR A 181 -12.52 -8.43 -10.00
N CYS A 182 -11.60 -7.60 -10.50
CA CYS A 182 -11.95 -6.40 -11.27
C CYS A 182 -12.76 -6.71 -12.51
N LYS A 183 -12.39 -7.74 -13.29
CA LYS A 183 -13.13 -8.18 -14.49
C LYS A 183 -14.59 -8.55 -14.22
N ASN A 184 -14.88 -9.06 -13.04
CA ASN A 184 -16.25 -9.43 -12.62
C ASN A 184 -17.00 -8.27 -11.97
N SER A 185 -16.43 -7.07 -12.00
CA SER A 185 -17.02 -5.83 -11.49
C SER A 185 -17.38 -4.87 -12.62
N VAL A 186 -17.84 -3.68 -12.27
CA VAL A 186 -18.19 -2.61 -13.21
C VAL A 186 -17.02 -1.65 -13.49
N HIS A 187 -15.79 -2.03 -13.13
CA HIS A 187 -14.59 -1.19 -13.20
C HIS A 187 -13.73 -1.54 -14.41
N ASP A 188 -13.04 -0.52 -14.94
CA ASP A 188 -12.14 -0.66 -16.09
C ASP A 188 -10.72 -1.03 -15.66
N SER A 189 -10.39 -0.74 -14.40
CA SER A 189 -9.06 -0.88 -13.82
C SER A 189 -9.10 -1.05 -12.31
N ILE A 190 -7.98 -1.50 -11.73
CA ILE A 190 -7.82 -1.72 -10.30
C ILE A 190 -6.53 -1.12 -9.79
N LEU A 191 -6.61 -0.47 -8.61
CA LEU A 191 -5.48 0.08 -7.90
C LEU A 191 -5.43 -0.51 -6.49
N CYS A 192 -4.26 -1.05 -6.10
CA CYS A 192 -4.05 -1.69 -4.82
C CYS A 192 -2.67 -1.39 -4.22
N GLY A 193 -2.42 -1.93 -3.03
CA GLY A 193 -1.15 -1.97 -2.30
C GLY A 193 -0.76 -3.40 -1.94
N HIS A 194 -0.55 -3.65 -0.65
CA HIS A 194 -0.41 -4.94 0.05
C HIS A 194 0.85 -5.76 -0.27
N ILE A 195 1.16 -5.98 -1.54
CA ILE A 195 2.34 -6.78 -1.93
C ILE A 195 3.62 -5.98 -2.09
N HIS A 196 3.60 -4.69 -1.81
CA HIS A 196 4.74 -3.75 -1.88
C HIS A 196 5.49 -3.75 -3.23
N LYS A 197 4.84 -4.19 -4.30
CA LYS A 197 5.43 -4.27 -5.65
C LYS A 197 4.89 -3.12 -6.52
N PRO A 198 5.62 -2.00 -6.64
CA PRO A 198 5.15 -0.86 -7.41
C PRO A 198 5.06 -1.20 -8.90
N GLU A 199 3.87 -1.12 -9.46
CA GLU A 199 3.62 -1.48 -10.85
C GLU A 199 2.47 -0.69 -11.47
N CYS A 200 2.62 -0.38 -12.77
CA CYS A 200 1.56 0.08 -13.65
C CYS A 200 1.65 -0.74 -14.93
N THR A 201 0.72 -1.65 -15.16
CA THR A 201 0.76 -2.58 -16.28
C THR A 201 -0.65 -2.98 -16.71
N ILE A 202 -0.76 -3.66 -17.82
CA ILE A 202 -2.01 -4.26 -18.27
C ILE A 202 -1.92 -5.77 -18.10
N ILE A 203 -2.84 -6.34 -17.34
CA ILE A 203 -2.94 -7.79 -17.13
C ILE A 203 -4.31 -8.22 -17.66
N ASP A 204 -4.32 -9.11 -18.64
CA ASP A 204 -5.54 -9.65 -19.24
C ASP A 204 -6.56 -8.57 -19.66
N GLY A 205 -6.09 -7.44 -20.16
CA GLY A 205 -6.91 -6.33 -20.65
C GLY A 205 -7.41 -5.36 -19.57
N ILE A 206 -7.06 -5.56 -18.30
CA ILE A 206 -7.34 -4.65 -17.17
C ILE A 206 -6.09 -3.86 -16.83
N ASN A 207 -6.20 -2.56 -16.66
CA ASN A 207 -5.12 -1.74 -16.11
C ASN A 207 -4.96 -2.09 -14.63
N TYR A 208 -3.80 -2.61 -14.28
CA TYR A 208 -3.41 -2.97 -12.92
C TYR A 208 -2.40 -1.97 -12.39
N TYR A 209 -2.71 -1.39 -11.24
CA TYR A 209 -1.90 -0.40 -10.55
C TYR A 209 -1.57 -0.89 -9.14
N ASN A 210 -0.29 -0.86 -8.75
CA ASN A 210 0.12 -1.08 -7.37
C ASN A 210 0.99 0.07 -6.89
N CYS A 211 0.61 0.69 -5.77
CA CYS A 211 1.29 1.88 -5.23
C CYS A 211 2.71 1.58 -4.75
N GLY A 212 3.04 0.32 -4.45
CA GLY A 212 4.25 -0.04 -3.73
C GLY A 212 4.15 0.31 -2.25
N SER A 213 5.22 0.82 -1.64
CA SER A 213 5.27 1.07 -0.20
C SER A 213 6.09 2.30 0.19
N PHE A 214 5.94 2.73 1.46
CA PHE A 214 6.81 3.72 2.12
C PHE A 214 7.69 3.06 3.19
N ILE A 215 8.30 1.92 2.85
CA ILE A 215 9.19 1.18 3.75
C ILE A 215 10.65 1.47 3.44
N VAL A 216 11.46 1.65 4.49
CA VAL A 216 12.91 1.85 4.39
C VAL A 216 13.56 0.58 3.83
N GLY A 217 14.39 0.74 2.79
CA GLY A 217 15.06 -0.40 2.12
C GLY A 217 14.29 -0.95 0.92
N GLU A 218 13.04 -0.54 0.73
CA GLU A 218 12.26 -0.80 -0.48
C GLU A 218 12.30 0.38 -1.45
N ASN A 219 11.85 0.15 -2.69
CA ASN A 219 11.66 1.21 -3.67
C ASN A 219 10.39 2.00 -3.30
N THR A 220 10.57 3.04 -2.49
CA THR A 220 9.47 3.93 -2.10
C THR A 220 8.79 4.49 -3.34
N SER A 221 7.47 4.36 -3.42
CA SER A 221 6.70 4.78 -4.58
C SER A 221 5.27 5.20 -4.22
N TYR A 222 4.64 5.88 -5.15
CA TYR A 222 3.25 6.30 -5.08
C TYR A 222 2.70 6.48 -6.50
N ILE A 223 1.38 6.56 -6.63
CA ILE A 223 0.71 6.80 -7.91
C ILE A 223 0.06 8.18 -7.87
N ILE A 224 0.02 8.84 -9.02
CA ILE A 224 -0.70 10.10 -9.21
C ILE A 224 -1.62 10.01 -10.43
N GLU A 225 -2.71 10.75 -10.38
CA GLU A 225 -3.42 11.20 -11.56
C GLU A 225 -3.03 12.65 -11.83
N THR A 226 -2.49 12.91 -13.00
CA THR A 226 -2.12 14.25 -13.42
C THR A 226 -3.34 15.13 -13.72
N LEU A 227 -3.15 16.43 -13.92
CA LEU A 227 -4.24 17.37 -14.26
C LEU A 227 -4.81 17.16 -15.66
N ASP A 228 -4.16 16.37 -16.50
CA ASP A 228 -4.60 15.93 -17.83
C ASP A 228 -5.15 14.48 -17.83
N GLY A 229 -5.34 13.87 -16.63
CA GLY A 229 -5.97 12.58 -16.45
C GLY A 229 -5.09 11.37 -16.75
N GLU A 230 -3.76 11.50 -16.71
CA GLU A 230 -2.86 10.36 -16.85
C GLU A 230 -2.51 9.76 -15.49
N ILE A 231 -2.54 8.43 -15.39
CA ILE A 231 -2.08 7.70 -14.22
C ILE A 231 -0.58 7.42 -14.35
N LYS A 232 0.20 7.81 -13.35
CA LYS A 232 1.67 7.67 -13.35
C LYS A 232 2.16 7.10 -12.03
N LEU A 233 3.01 6.07 -12.12
CA LEU A 233 3.81 5.56 -11.00
C LEU A 233 5.07 6.41 -10.84
N ILE A 234 5.28 6.92 -9.64
CA ILE A 234 6.47 7.71 -9.27
C ILE A 234 7.30 6.90 -8.27
N LYS A 235 8.58 6.73 -8.54
CA LYS A 235 9.56 6.10 -7.65
C LYS A 235 10.49 7.17 -7.09
N LEU A 236 10.73 7.11 -5.74
CA LEU A 236 11.54 8.08 -4.99
C LEU A 236 12.95 7.57 -4.68
#